data_85ea87c6750d42b23054a4fe36aa8169
#
_entry.id   85ea87c6750d42b23054a4fe36aa8169
#
_cell.length_a   1.000
_cell.length_b   1.000
_cell.length_c   1.000
_cell.angle_alpha   90.00
_cell.angle_beta   90.00
_cell.angle_gamma   90.00
#
_symmetry.space_group_name_H-M   'P 1'
#
loop_
_entity.id
_entity.type
_entity.pdbx_description
1 polymer ?
#
loop_
_entity_poly.entity_id
_entity_poly.type
_entity_poly.pdbx_seq_one_letter_code
_entity_poly.pdbx_strand_id
1 'polypeptide(L)'
;MCIRDRFNLIRDLFASTQDAKARGYGPGRFSFNTRGGRCEACGGDGMLKIEMHFLADVYVPCEVCRGKRYNRETLEVRYKGKNIAEVLDMTAREALDFFSAVPKIYEKLQTLCDVGLGYVKLGQPSTTLSGGEAQRVKLATELSRRATGRTIYILDEPTTGLHADDVRKLLDVLQRLVDAGNTVLVIEHNLDVIKCADYIVDLGPEGGSGGGTVVACGTPEQVADVAASYTGQYLKKYLT
;
A
#
# COMPACT_ATOMS: atom_id res chain seq x y z
N MET A 1 6.44 6.31 5.71
CA MET A 1 5.51 7.44 5.66
C MET A 1 4.11 7.06 5.18
N CYS A 2 3.45 6.04 5.20
CA CYS A 2 2.18 5.89 4.48
C CYS A 2 1.04 5.25 5.27
N ILE A 3 1.31 4.23 6.04
CA ILE A 3 0.31 3.67 6.96
C ILE A 3 0.23 4.55 8.22
N ARG A 4 1.29 5.29 8.54
CA ARG A 4 1.41 6.16 9.72
C ARG A 4 0.37 7.28 9.76
N ASP A 5 0.10 7.99 8.65
CA ASP A 5 -0.85 9.11 8.62
C ASP A 5 -2.31 8.65 8.69
N ARG A 6 -2.58 7.43 8.24
CA ARG A 6 -3.92 6.81 8.36
C ARG A 6 -4.19 6.32 9.76
N PHE A 7 -3.13 5.89 10.45
CA PHE A 7 -3.22 5.45 11.84
C PHE A 7 -3.50 6.61 12.81
N ASN A 8 -3.25 7.86 12.43
CA ASN A 8 -3.62 9.03 13.23
C ASN A 8 -5.12 9.07 13.52
N LEU A 9 -5.97 8.85 12.50
CA LEU A 9 -7.42 8.84 12.69
C LEU A 9 -7.89 7.72 13.63
N ILE A 10 -7.23 6.56 13.57
CA ILE A 10 -7.53 5.45 14.49
C ILE A 10 -7.11 5.80 15.90
N ARG A 11 -5.93 6.45 16.10
CA ARG A 11 -5.48 6.92 17.40
C ARG A 11 -6.42 7.96 18.01
N ASP A 12 -6.89 8.91 17.19
CA ASP A 12 -7.85 9.94 17.61
C ASP A 12 -9.18 9.28 18.02
N LEU A 13 -9.63 8.27 17.28
CA LEU A 13 -10.83 7.51 17.62
C LEU A 13 -10.68 6.78 18.96
N PHE A 14 -9.56 6.10 19.21
CA PHE A 14 -9.32 5.44 20.50
C PHE A 14 -9.24 6.44 21.64
N ALA A 15 -8.60 7.59 21.44
CA ALA A 15 -8.53 8.66 22.44
C ALA A 15 -9.91 9.28 22.73
N SER A 16 -10.86 9.18 21.80
CA SER A 16 -12.23 9.68 21.98
C SER A 16 -13.13 8.73 22.78
N THR A 17 -12.71 7.49 23.05
CA THR A 17 -13.49 6.53 23.84
C THR A 17 -13.68 6.99 25.27
N GLN A 18 -14.73 6.52 25.94
CA GLN A 18 -15.01 6.88 27.34
C GLN A 18 -13.88 6.42 28.28
N ASP A 19 -13.37 5.20 28.08
CA ASP A 19 -12.27 4.66 28.89
C ASP A 19 -10.98 5.48 28.73
N ALA A 20 -10.64 5.91 27.51
CA ALA A 20 -9.47 6.75 27.28
C ALA A 20 -9.64 8.13 27.93
N LYS A 21 -10.80 8.75 27.79
CA LYS A 21 -11.11 10.06 28.40
C LYS A 21 -11.06 9.99 29.93
N ALA A 22 -11.66 8.97 30.52
CA ALA A 22 -11.65 8.76 31.98
C ALA A 22 -10.22 8.62 32.54
N ARG A 23 -9.29 8.10 31.74
CA ARG A 23 -7.87 7.90 32.11
C ARG A 23 -6.98 9.09 31.67
N GLY A 24 -7.51 10.10 31.01
CA GLY A 24 -6.75 11.21 30.45
C GLY A 24 -5.82 10.84 29.30
N TYR A 25 -6.15 9.79 28.54
CA TYR A 25 -5.33 9.28 27.46
C TYR A 25 -5.58 10.05 26.16
N GLY A 26 -4.60 10.82 25.72
CA GLY A 26 -4.62 11.47 24.41
C GLY A 26 -4.16 10.54 23.27
N PRO A 27 -4.23 11.01 22.00
CA PRO A 27 -3.85 10.22 20.81
C PRO A 27 -2.42 9.68 20.83
N GLY A 28 -1.50 10.39 21.49
CA GLY A 28 -0.11 9.97 21.68
C GLY A 28 0.01 8.64 22.44
N ARG A 29 -0.93 8.35 23.36
CA ARG A 29 -0.96 7.09 24.14
C ARG A 29 -1.11 5.87 23.22
N PHE A 30 -1.82 6.01 22.11
CA PHE A 30 -2.10 4.97 21.12
C PHE A 30 -1.06 4.94 19.99
N SER A 31 0.09 5.61 20.15
CA SER A 31 1.22 5.55 19.24
C SER A 31 2.27 4.57 19.75
N PHE A 32 2.65 3.58 18.94
CA PHE A 32 3.76 2.67 19.29
C PHE A 32 5.15 3.32 19.11
N ASN A 33 5.23 4.53 18.56
CA ASN A 33 6.49 5.30 18.43
C ASN A 33 6.71 6.28 19.57
N THR A 34 5.68 6.57 20.37
CA THR A 34 5.73 7.61 21.42
C THR A 34 5.79 6.96 22.79
N ARG A 35 6.62 7.49 23.68
CA ARG A 35 6.67 7.04 25.07
C ARG A 35 5.33 7.21 25.79
N GLY A 36 5.09 6.38 26.77
CA GLY A 36 3.89 6.40 27.62
C GLY A 36 2.86 5.32 27.28
N GLY A 37 2.61 5.02 25.99
CA GLY A 37 1.66 3.98 25.60
C GLY A 37 2.30 2.75 24.98
N ARG A 38 3.51 2.85 24.44
CA ARG A 38 4.25 1.75 23.85
C ARG A 38 4.87 0.83 24.91
N CYS A 39 5.23 -0.37 24.49
CA CYS A 39 6.07 -1.25 25.27
C CYS A 39 7.49 -0.67 25.31
N GLU A 40 8.00 -0.33 26.48
CA GLU A 40 9.34 0.27 26.61
C GLU A 40 10.45 -0.78 26.41
N ALA A 41 10.19 -2.07 26.65
CA ALA A 41 11.18 -3.13 26.48
C ALA A 41 11.61 -3.31 25.01
N CYS A 42 10.68 -3.15 24.05
CA CYS A 42 10.98 -3.22 22.62
C CYS A 42 10.84 -1.86 21.90
N GLY A 43 10.66 -0.77 22.64
CA GLY A 43 10.48 0.55 22.05
C GLY A 43 9.24 0.71 21.17
N GLY A 44 8.29 -0.26 21.19
CA GLY A 44 7.09 -0.29 20.36
C GLY A 44 7.21 -1.14 19.08
N ASP A 45 8.35 -1.78 18.83
CA ASP A 45 8.56 -2.60 17.63
C ASP A 45 7.85 -3.97 17.70
N GLY A 46 7.54 -4.44 18.93
CA GLY A 46 6.96 -5.76 19.17
C GLY A 46 7.96 -6.90 19.06
N MET A 47 9.14 -6.64 18.51
CA MET A 47 10.25 -7.56 18.30
C MET A 47 11.51 -7.02 18.96
N LEU A 48 12.42 -7.88 19.34
CA LEU A 48 13.76 -7.55 19.76
C LEU A 48 14.74 -8.00 18.67
N LYS A 49 15.64 -7.11 18.27
CA LYS A 49 16.72 -7.40 17.35
C LYS A 49 17.89 -7.97 18.12
N ILE A 50 18.33 -9.16 17.77
CA ILE A 50 19.55 -9.78 18.28
C ILE A 50 20.60 -9.64 17.18
N GLU A 51 21.60 -8.78 17.42
CA GLU A 51 22.70 -8.57 16.47
C GLU A 51 23.68 -9.75 16.56
N MET A 52 23.97 -10.34 15.41
CA MET A 52 24.95 -11.42 15.29
C MET A 52 26.13 -10.95 14.43
N HIS A 53 27.34 -10.91 15.02
CA HIS A 53 28.53 -10.33 14.37
C HIS A 53 28.91 -10.96 13.02
N PHE A 54 28.53 -12.21 12.74
CA PHE A 54 28.91 -12.93 11.52
C PHE A 54 27.71 -13.52 10.75
N LEU A 55 26.48 -13.33 11.24
CA LEU A 55 25.25 -13.85 10.65
C LEU A 55 24.23 -12.70 10.50
N ALA A 56 23.18 -12.96 9.74
CA ALA A 56 22.06 -12.02 9.65
C ALA A 56 21.40 -11.83 11.01
N ASP A 57 21.01 -10.60 11.31
CA ASP A 57 20.31 -10.26 12.55
C ASP A 57 19.04 -11.10 12.72
N VAL A 58 18.82 -11.60 13.94
CA VAL A 58 17.63 -12.39 14.29
C VAL A 58 16.63 -11.50 15.02
N TYR A 59 15.39 -11.58 14.62
CA TYR A 59 14.27 -10.87 15.24
C TYR A 59 13.40 -11.85 16.02
N VAL A 60 13.29 -11.63 17.34
CA VAL A 60 12.46 -12.46 18.22
C VAL A 60 11.31 -11.64 18.80
N PRO A 61 10.12 -12.23 19.01
CA PRO A 61 9.02 -11.52 19.66
C PRO A 61 9.42 -11.01 21.04
N CYS A 62 9.06 -9.77 21.36
CA CYS A 62 9.30 -9.21 22.68
C CYS A 62 8.54 -10.00 23.75
N GLU A 63 9.23 -10.53 24.76
CA GLU A 63 8.63 -11.34 25.83
C GLU A 63 7.62 -10.54 26.67
N VAL A 64 7.87 -9.24 26.89
CA VAL A 64 7.03 -8.35 27.70
C VAL A 64 5.68 -8.09 27.04
N CYS A 65 5.67 -7.64 25.78
CA CYS A 65 4.43 -7.32 25.08
C CYS A 65 3.93 -8.44 24.16
N ARG A 66 4.70 -9.49 23.95
CA ARG A 66 4.38 -10.63 23.06
C ARG A 66 3.93 -10.19 21.66
N GLY A 67 4.68 -9.28 21.07
CA GLY A 67 4.38 -8.73 19.74
C GLY A 67 3.33 -7.62 19.70
N LYS A 68 2.63 -7.30 20.80
CA LYS A 68 1.51 -6.35 20.84
C LYS A 68 1.92 -4.87 20.77
N ARG A 69 3.21 -4.54 20.93
CA ARG A 69 3.81 -3.19 20.80
C ARG A 69 3.43 -2.17 21.87
N TYR A 70 2.38 -2.39 22.66
CA TYR A 70 1.85 -1.49 23.68
C TYR A 70 2.01 -2.06 25.08
N ASN A 71 1.97 -1.18 26.07
CA ASN A 71 1.89 -1.58 27.48
C ASN A 71 0.46 -2.05 27.82
N ARG A 72 0.35 -2.74 28.97
CA ARG A 72 -0.89 -3.37 29.42
C ARG A 72 -2.04 -2.37 29.57
N GLU A 73 -1.78 -1.20 30.15
CA GLU A 73 -2.81 -0.19 30.43
C GLU A 73 -3.40 0.38 29.13
N THR A 74 -2.58 0.60 28.09
CA THR A 74 -3.06 1.03 26.78
C THR A 74 -3.95 -0.02 26.11
N LEU A 75 -3.63 -1.31 26.29
CA LEU A 75 -4.40 -2.43 25.74
C LEU A 75 -5.74 -2.68 26.46
N GLU A 76 -5.96 -2.10 27.63
CA GLU A 76 -7.25 -2.15 28.33
C GLU A 76 -8.33 -1.29 27.63
N VAL A 77 -7.92 -0.22 26.93
CA VAL A 77 -8.86 0.63 26.19
C VAL A 77 -9.36 -0.11 24.95
N ARG A 78 -10.68 -0.16 24.80
CA ARG A 78 -11.34 -0.89 23.70
C ARG A 78 -12.28 0.00 22.89
N TYR A 79 -12.32 -0.24 21.60
CA TYR A 79 -13.32 0.30 20.69
C TYR A 79 -14.04 -0.88 20.00
N LYS A 80 -15.36 -0.95 20.08
CA LYS A 80 -16.16 -2.10 19.61
C LYS A 80 -15.58 -3.46 20.05
N GLY A 81 -15.11 -3.55 21.30
CA GLY A 81 -14.57 -4.78 21.89
C GLY A 81 -13.12 -5.10 21.54
N LYS A 82 -12.47 -4.37 20.63
CA LYS A 82 -11.09 -4.58 20.23
C LYS A 82 -10.13 -3.50 20.76
N ASN A 83 -8.95 -3.92 21.21
CA ASN A 83 -7.89 -2.99 21.59
C ASN A 83 -7.05 -2.56 20.38
N ILE A 84 -6.16 -1.58 20.58
CA ILE A 84 -5.36 -1.00 19.50
C ILE A 84 -4.41 -2.01 18.83
N ALA A 85 -3.88 -3.01 19.56
CA ALA A 85 -3.01 -4.03 18.98
C ALA A 85 -3.82 -5.02 18.12
N GLU A 86 -5.02 -5.39 18.56
CA GLU A 86 -5.93 -6.24 17.77
C GLU A 86 -6.37 -5.53 16.46
N VAL A 87 -6.51 -4.21 16.50
CA VAL A 87 -6.78 -3.41 15.29
C VAL A 87 -5.56 -3.36 14.35
N LEU A 88 -4.34 -3.25 14.91
CA LEU A 88 -3.12 -3.32 14.09
C LEU A 88 -2.94 -4.68 13.39
N ASP A 89 -3.43 -5.75 14.00
CA ASP A 89 -3.34 -7.11 13.44
C ASP A 89 -4.40 -7.40 12.37
N MET A 90 -5.41 -6.55 12.23
CA MET A 90 -6.39 -6.65 11.14
C MET A 90 -5.75 -6.38 9.79
N THR A 91 -6.21 -7.10 8.77
CA THR A 91 -6.01 -6.74 7.38
C THR A 91 -6.77 -5.44 7.05
N ALA A 92 -6.37 -4.76 5.97
CA ALA A 92 -7.08 -3.54 5.53
C ALA A 92 -8.55 -3.82 5.21
N ARG A 93 -8.89 -5.02 4.70
CA ARG A 93 -10.26 -5.46 4.42
C ARG A 93 -11.07 -5.66 5.69
N GLU A 94 -10.54 -6.39 6.66
CA GLU A 94 -11.21 -6.59 7.97
C GLU A 94 -11.42 -5.26 8.69
N ALA A 95 -10.42 -4.37 8.63
CA ALA A 95 -10.52 -3.04 9.22
C ALA A 95 -11.56 -2.16 8.49
N LEU A 96 -11.72 -2.31 7.17
CA LEU A 96 -12.74 -1.61 6.40
C LEU A 96 -14.15 -1.92 6.93
N ASP A 97 -14.44 -3.21 7.15
CA ASP A 97 -15.71 -3.66 7.70
C ASP A 97 -15.90 -3.19 9.14
N PHE A 98 -14.86 -3.30 9.95
CA PHE A 98 -14.86 -2.89 11.36
C PHE A 98 -15.14 -1.39 11.55
N PHE A 99 -14.54 -0.53 10.68
CA PHE A 99 -14.68 0.93 10.73
C PHE A 99 -15.77 1.47 9.79
N SER A 100 -16.71 0.65 9.31
CA SER A 100 -17.78 1.05 8.38
C SER A 100 -18.59 2.27 8.86
N ALA A 101 -18.77 2.43 10.18
CA ALA A 101 -19.46 3.56 10.79
C ALA A 101 -18.58 4.84 10.95
N VAL A 102 -17.33 4.83 10.51
CA VAL A 102 -16.39 5.96 10.66
C VAL A 102 -15.90 6.40 9.27
N PRO A 103 -16.63 7.31 8.58
CA PRO A 103 -16.40 7.63 7.16
C PRO A 103 -14.95 7.98 6.83
N LYS A 104 -14.30 8.83 7.63
CA LYS A 104 -12.91 9.27 7.40
C LYS A 104 -11.89 8.13 7.43
N ILE A 105 -12.12 7.08 8.24
CA ILE A 105 -11.25 5.90 8.30
C ILE A 105 -11.63 4.97 7.15
N TYR A 106 -12.93 4.75 6.94
CA TYR A 106 -13.47 3.91 5.89
C TYR A 106 -12.93 4.31 4.50
N GLU A 107 -13.06 5.57 4.10
CA GLU A 107 -12.57 6.09 2.81
C GLU A 107 -11.08 5.79 2.58
N LYS A 108 -10.26 5.95 3.63
CA LYS A 108 -8.83 5.68 3.53
C LYS A 108 -8.51 4.19 3.43
N LEU A 109 -9.26 3.34 4.11
CA LEU A 109 -9.11 1.88 4.02
C LEU A 109 -9.64 1.36 2.68
N GLN A 110 -10.75 1.92 2.19
CA GLN A 110 -11.28 1.62 0.87
C GLN A 110 -10.24 1.87 -0.21
N THR A 111 -9.55 3.02 -0.17
CA THR A 111 -8.47 3.32 -1.14
C THR A 111 -7.32 2.30 -1.09
N LEU A 112 -7.01 1.70 0.09
CA LEU A 112 -6.04 0.61 0.17
C LEU A 112 -6.56 -0.67 -0.49
N CYS A 113 -7.83 -0.99 -0.30
CA CYS A 113 -8.46 -2.14 -0.93
C CYS A 113 -8.56 -1.97 -2.45
N ASP A 114 -8.84 -0.74 -2.92
CA ASP A 114 -8.95 -0.41 -4.34
C ASP A 114 -7.61 -0.62 -5.09
N VAL A 115 -6.47 -0.38 -4.43
CA VAL A 115 -5.15 -0.66 -5.02
C VAL A 115 -4.66 -2.10 -4.80
N GLY A 116 -5.55 -3.02 -4.42
CA GLY A 116 -5.21 -4.43 -4.22
C GLY A 116 -4.45 -4.75 -2.93
N LEU A 117 -4.45 -3.86 -1.93
CA LEU A 117 -3.76 -4.05 -0.64
C LEU A 117 -4.69 -4.47 0.50
N GLY A 118 -5.85 -5.04 0.18
CA GLY A 118 -6.83 -5.45 1.18
C GLY A 118 -6.33 -6.52 2.16
N TYR A 119 -5.35 -7.32 1.77
CA TYR A 119 -4.74 -8.39 2.58
C TYR A 119 -3.65 -7.89 3.54
N VAL A 120 -3.11 -6.68 3.32
CA VAL A 120 -2.01 -6.14 4.13
C VAL A 120 -2.53 -5.76 5.52
N LYS A 121 -1.79 -6.16 6.57
CA LYS A 121 -2.13 -5.79 7.94
C LYS A 121 -1.83 -4.33 8.23
N LEU A 122 -2.70 -3.66 9.00
CA LEU A 122 -2.53 -2.25 9.36
C LEU A 122 -1.22 -1.98 10.12
N GLY A 123 -0.77 -2.93 10.92
CA GLY A 123 0.46 -2.86 11.69
C GLY A 123 1.68 -3.42 10.99
N GLN A 124 1.60 -3.80 9.71
CA GLN A 124 2.73 -4.38 8.98
C GLN A 124 3.87 -3.36 8.85
N PRO A 125 5.11 -3.72 9.20
CA PRO A 125 6.27 -2.86 8.99
C PRO A 125 6.49 -2.57 7.50
N SER A 126 6.87 -1.35 7.16
CA SER A 126 7.15 -0.97 5.77
C SER A 126 8.32 -1.74 5.14
N THR A 127 9.23 -2.24 5.97
CA THR A 127 10.38 -3.05 5.54
C THR A 127 10.01 -4.46 5.08
N THR A 128 8.81 -4.92 5.39
CA THR A 128 8.30 -6.25 4.98
C THR A 128 7.42 -6.17 3.73
N LEU A 129 7.18 -4.97 3.21
CA LEU A 129 6.44 -4.77 1.97
C LEU A 129 7.37 -5.01 0.77
N SER A 130 6.87 -5.69 -0.24
CA SER A 130 7.53 -5.76 -1.55
C SER A 130 7.59 -4.39 -2.23
N GLY A 131 8.45 -4.23 -3.24
CA GLY A 131 8.55 -2.98 -3.99
C GLY A 131 7.21 -2.52 -4.58
N GLY A 132 6.46 -3.44 -5.21
CA GLY A 132 5.14 -3.16 -5.75
C GLY A 132 4.10 -2.79 -4.68
N GLU A 133 4.10 -3.47 -3.52
CA GLU A 133 3.22 -3.10 -2.39
C GLU A 133 3.53 -1.69 -1.88
N ALA A 134 4.83 -1.36 -1.73
CA ALA A 134 5.24 -0.03 -1.28
C ALA A 134 4.81 1.06 -2.26
N GLN A 135 4.90 0.82 -3.57
CA GLN A 135 4.41 1.74 -4.61
C GLN A 135 2.89 1.91 -4.51
N ARG A 136 2.12 0.82 -4.39
CA ARG A 136 0.66 0.87 -4.26
C ARG A 136 0.21 1.60 -2.98
N VAL A 137 0.96 1.46 -1.87
CA VAL A 137 0.69 2.26 -0.65
C VAL A 137 0.88 3.75 -0.92
N LYS A 138 1.92 4.15 -1.67
CA LYS A 138 2.12 5.55 -2.09
C LYS A 138 0.97 6.01 -2.99
N LEU A 139 0.61 5.21 -4.00
CA LEU A 139 -0.51 5.48 -4.90
C LEU A 139 -1.82 5.69 -4.14
N ALA A 140 -2.16 4.80 -3.20
CA ALA A 140 -3.33 4.95 -2.34
C ALA A 140 -3.29 6.23 -1.49
N THR A 141 -2.10 6.74 -1.16
CA THR A 141 -1.95 8.01 -0.44
C THR A 141 -2.26 9.19 -1.34
N GLU A 142 -1.77 9.19 -2.56
CA GLU A 142 -2.04 10.24 -3.55
C GLU A 142 -3.52 10.28 -3.95
N LEU A 143 -4.15 9.12 -4.15
CA LEU A 143 -5.59 9.03 -4.40
C LEU A 143 -6.47 9.59 -3.27
N SER A 144 -5.97 9.54 -2.03
CA SER A 144 -6.67 10.10 -0.88
C SER A 144 -6.57 11.63 -0.81
N ARG A 145 -5.77 12.26 -1.67
CA ARG A 145 -5.61 13.71 -1.76
C ARG A 145 -6.54 14.27 -2.83
N ARG A 146 -6.85 15.56 -2.72
CA ARG A 146 -7.61 16.26 -3.76
C ARG A 146 -6.75 16.34 -5.03
N ALA A 147 -7.25 15.81 -6.13
CA ALA A 147 -6.57 15.86 -7.42
C ALA A 147 -6.39 17.32 -7.88
N THR A 148 -5.18 17.65 -8.36
CA THR A 148 -4.86 18.98 -8.91
C THR A 148 -4.93 19.01 -10.44
N GLY A 149 -4.99 17.86 -11.10
CA GLY A 149 -4.98 17.72 -12.55
C GLY A 149 -3.67 18.14 -13.24
N ARG A 150 -2.56 18.21 -12.48
CA ARG A 150 -1.25 18.67 -12.98
C ARG A 150 -0.09 17.80 -12.46
N THR A 151 -0.36 16.54 -12.15
CA THR A 151 0.62 15.61 -11.58
C THR A 151 0.99 14.55 -12.61
N ILE A 152 2.27 14.23 -12.73
CA ILE A 152 2.73 13.02 -13.42
C ILE A 152 3.03 11.94 -12.38
N TYR A 153 2.44 10.76 -12.56
CA TYR A 153 2.69 9.57 -11.77
C TYR A 153 3.54 8.61 -12.59
N ILE A 154 4.68 8.22 -12.06
CA ILE A 154 5.57 7.23 -12.68
C ILE A 154 5.54 5.98 -11.81
N LEU A 155 5.10 4.87 -12.40
CA LEU A 155 4.93 3.57 -11.73
C LEU A 155 5.79 2.54 -12.45
N ASP A 156 6.57 1.80 -11.65
CA ASP A 156 7.46 0.76 -12.14
C ASP A 156 6.92 -0.59 -11.67
N GLU A 157 6.51 -1.43 -12.62
CA GLU A 157 5.91 -2.76 -12.42
C GLU A 157 4.85 -2.80 -11.29
N PRO A 158 3.82 -1.93 -11.29
CA PRO A 158 2.88 -1.84 -10.19
C PRO A 158 1.99 -3.09 -10.04
N THR A 159 1.96 -3.98 -11.04
CA THR A 159 1.18 -5.23 -11.00
C THR A 159 1.95 -6.40 -10.40
N THR A 160 3.23 -6.23 -10.06
CA THR A 160 4.05 -7.32 -9.49
C THR A 160 3.39 -7.90 -8.22
N GLY A 161 3.15 -9.22 -8.24
CA GLY A 161 2.54 -9.96 -7.13
C GLY A 161 1.03 -9.73 -6.97
N LEU A 162 0.34 -9.14 -7.97
CA LEU A 162 -1.11 -9.02 -7.97
C LEU A 162 -1.78 -10.23 -8.65
N HIS A 163 -2.95 -10.60 -8.11
CA HIS A 163 -3.89 -11.47 -8.80
C HIS A 163 -4.66 -10.69 -9.89
N ALA A 164 -5.18 -11.37 -10.92
CA ALA A 164 -5.88 -10.74 -12.04
C ALA A 164 -7.00 -9.76 -11.62
N ASP A 165 -7.80 -10.11 -10.62
CA ASP A 165 -8.84 -9.22 -10.07
C ASP A 165 -8.29 -7.93 -9.46
N ASP A 166 -7.11 -8.00 -8.84
CA ASP A 166 -6.48 -6.82 -8.24
C ASP A 166 -5.79 -5.95 -9.30
N VAL A 167 -5.31 -6.55 -10.40
CA VAL A 167 -4.84 -5.81 -11.59
C VAL A 167 -5.96 -4.96 -12.16
N ARG A 168 -7.18 -5.51 -12.31
CA ARG A 168 -8.34 -4.76 -12.79
C ARG A 168 -8.67 -3.57 -11.89
N LYS A 169 -8.71 -3.77 -10.58
CA LYS A 169 -8.94 -2.69 -9.60
C LYS A 169 -7.86 -1.61 -9.68
N LEU A 170 -6.60 -2.02 -9.87
CA LEU A 170 -5.51 -1.07 -10.06
C LEU A 170 -5.69 -0.24 -11.33
N LEU A 171 -6.10 -0.85 -12.44
CA LEU A 171 -6.40 -0.15 -13.69
C LEU A 171 -7.52 0.87 -13.50
N ASP A 172 -8.63 0.50 -12.84
CA ASP A 172 -9.73 1.42 -12.53
C ASP A 172 -9.25 2.64 -11.71
N VAL A 173 -8.29 2.41 -10.83
CA VAL A 173 -7.66 3.46 -10.03
C VAL A 173 -6.79 4.38 -10.88
N LEU A 174 -5.96 3.81 -11.76
CA LEU A 174 -5.10 4.58 -12.67
C LEU A 174 -5.95 5.41 -13.63
N GLN A 175 -7.03 4.83 -14.16
CA GLN A 175 -7.97 5.54 -15.03
C GLN A 175 -8.59 6.75 -14.31
N ARG A 176 -9.04 6.60 -13.07
CA ARG A 176 -9.55 7.73 -12.27
C ARG A 176 -8.53 8.87 -12.09
N LEU A 177 -7.22 8.56 -12.03
CA LEU A 177 -6.17 9.59 -12.00
C LEU A 177 -6.05 10.32 -13.34
N VAL A 178 -6.13 9.60 -14.45
CA VAL A 178 -6.11 10.17 -15.80
C VAL A 178 -7.34 11.04 -16.02
N ASP A 179 -8.54 10.56 -15.68
CA ASP A 179 -9.82 11.30 -15.79
C ASP A 179 -9.82 12.59 -14.96
N ALA A 180 -9.04 12.60 -13.86
CA ALA A 180 -8.84 13.81 -13.05
C ALA A 180 -7.82 14.81 -13.66
N GLY A 181 -7.37 14.57 -14.90
CA GLY A 181 -6.48 15.44 -15.68
C GLY A 181 -4.99 15.23 -15.40
N ASN A 182 -4.60 14.14 -14.72
CA ASN A 182 -3.20 13.82 -14.48
C ASN A 182 -2.62 12.96 -15.60
N THR A 183 -1.29 12.87 -15.65
CA THR A 183 -0.56 11.95 -16.55
C THR A 183 -0.07 10.74 -15.74
N VAL A 184 -0.29 9.54 -16.26
CA VAL A 184 0.18 8.30 -15.65
C VAL A 184 1.12 7.60 -16.63
N LEU A 185 2.38 7.44 -16.24
CA LEU A 185 3.39 6.67 -16.97
C LEU A 185 3.62 5.36 -16.21
N VAL A 186 3.43 4.23 -16.89
CA VAL A 186 3.57 2.90 -16.30
C VAL A 186 4.63 2.13 -17.08
N ILE A 187 5.61 1.57 -16.36
CA ILE A 187 6.55 0.60 -16.91
C ILE A 187 5.98 -0.78 -16.57
N GLU A 188 5.63 -1.56 -17.59
CA GLU A 188 4.93 -2.83 -17.38
C GLU A 188 5.24 -3.86 -18.46
N HIS A 189 5.07 -5.14 -18.06
CA HIS A 189 5.16 -6.29 -18.95
C HIS A 189 3.85 -7.07 -19.03
N ASN A 190 2.88 -6.71 -18.19
CA ASN A 190 1.57 -7.34 -18.13
C ASN A 190 0.70 -6.84 -19.31
N LEU A 191 0.34 -7.76 -20.22
CA LEU A 191 -0.44 -7.44 -21.41
C LEU A 191 -1.86 -6.93 -21.09
N ASP A 192 -2.44 -7.33 -19.95
CA ASP A 192 -3.73 -6.81 -19.52
C ASP A 192 -3.68 -5.34 -19.14
N VAL A 193 -2.52 -4.84 -18.71
CA VAL A 193 -2.27 -3.41 -18.48
C VAL A 193 -1.95 -2.70 -19.80
N ILE A 194 -1.04 -3.27 -20.58
CA ILE A 194 -0.54 -2.68 -21.82
C ILE A 194 -1.68 -2.43 -22.82
N LYS A 195 -2.62 -3.37 -22.96
CA LYS A 195 -3.79 -3.23 -23.86
C LYS A 195 -4.76 -2.10 -23.46
N CYS A 196 -4.71 -1.66 -22.18
CA CYS A 196 -5.57 -0.58 -21.66
C CYS A 196 -4.90 0.80 -21.72
N ALA A 197 -3.67 0.88 -22.23
CA ALA A 197 -2.95 2.15 -22.33
C ALA A 197 -3.50 3.02 -23.49
N ASP A 198 -3.53 4.33 -23.30
CA ASP A 198 -3.85 5.27 -24.39
C ASP A 198 -2.69 5.36 -25.40
N TYR A 199 -1.46 5.18 -24.91
CA TYR A 199 -0.25 5.29 -25.72
C TYR A 199 0.85 4.39 -25.16
N ILE A 200 1.52 3.66 -26.06
CA ILE A 200 2.62 2.74 -25.73
C ILE A 200 3.91 3.29 -26.34
N VAL A 201 5.01 3.17 -25.60
CA VAL A 201 6.38 3.31 -26.09
C VAL A 201 7.08 1.98 -25.85
N ASP A 202 7.29 1.21 -26.93
CA ASP A 202 7.93 -0.10 -26.87
C ASP A 202 9.44 0.04 -27.08
N LEU A 203 10.22 -0.43 -26.09
CA LEU A 203 11.67 -0.38 -26.09
C LEU A 203 12.25 -1.77 -26.34
N GLY A 204 13.20 -1.85 -27.26
CA GLY A 204 13.80 -3.14 -27.61
C GLY A 204 14.94 -3.01 -28.63
N PRO A 205 15.16 -4.05 -29.48
CA PRO A 205 14.54 -5.39 -29.44
C PRO A 205 15.03 -6.25 -28.27
N GLU A 206 16.25 -6.01 -27.75
CA GLU A 206 16.88 -6.80 -26.69
C GLU A 206 17.14 -5.94 -25.44
N GLY A 207 17.75 -6.51 -24.40
CA GLY A 207 18.21 -5.83 -23.21
C GLY A 207 19.69 -5.41 -23.28
N GLY A 208 20.14 -4.58 -22.35
CA GLY A 208 21.55 -4.17 -22.24
C GLY A 208 22.05 -3.34 -23.43
N SER A 209 23.26 -3.63 -23.92
CA SER A 209 23.90 -2.88 -25.02
C SER A 209 23.23 -3.08 -26.39
N GLY A 210 22.43 -4.15 -26.56
CA GLY A 210 21.65 -4.44 -27.77
C GLY A 210 20.24 -3.90 -27.79
N GLY A 211 19.79 -3.22 -26.72
CA GLY A 211 18.44 -2.73 -26.54
C GLY A 211 18.35 -1.23 -26.26
N GLY A 212 17.22 -0.80 -25.75
CA GLY A 212 16.98 0.58 -25.33
C GLY A 212 16.66 1.56 -26.46
N THR A 213 16.37 1.05 -27.65
CA THR A 213 15.85 1.86 -28.76
C THR A 213 14.32 1.78 -28.81
N VAL A 214 13.67 2.84 -29.29
CA VAL A 214 12.24 2.83 -29.53
C VAL A 214 11.96 1.98 -30.78
N VAL A 215 11.30 0.83 -30.59
CA VAL A 215 10.93 -0.10 -31.67
C VAL A 215 9.58 0.27 -32.26
N ALA A 216 8.63 0.65 -31.43
CA ALA A 216 7.29 1.08 -31.81
C ALA A 216 6.74 2.09 -30.82
N CYS A 217 5.88 2.97 -31.30
CA CYS A 217 5.10 3.85 -30.44
C CYS A 217 3.74 4.15 -31.07
N GLY A 218 2.71 4.31 -30.24
CA GLY A 218 1.34 4.56 -30.69
C GLY A 218 0.30 3.95 -29.76
N THR A 219 -0.94 3.87 -30.26
CA THR A 219 -2.00 3.14 -29.54
C THR A 219 -1.71 1.63 -29.51
N PRO A 220 -2.34 0.85 -28.64
CA PRO A 220 -2.17 -0.59 -28.62
C PRO A 220 -2.36 -1.25 -29.99
N GLU A 221 -3.35 -0.81 -30.77
CA GLU A 221 -3.63 -1.33 -32.10
C GLU A 221 -2.50 -1.00 -33.10
N GLN A 222 -1.99 0.23 -33.05
CA GLN A 222 -0.87 0.65 -33.89
C GLN A 222 0.41 -0.14 -33.58
N VAL A 223 0.71 -0.36 -32.33
CA VAL A 223 1.88 -1.14 -31.91
C VAL A 223 1.71 -2.62 -32.29
N ALA A 224 0.49 -3.17 -32.21
CA ALA A 224 0.18 -4.55 -32.62
C ALA A 224 0.45 -4.83 -34.11
N ASP A 225 0.42 -3.80 -34.98
CA ASP A 225 0.68 -3.94 -36.39
C ASP A 225 2.18 -3.79 -36.76
N VAL A 226 3.05 -3.43 -35.79
CA VAL A 226 4.48 -3.31 -36.03
C VAL A 226 5.16 -4.67 -35.88
N ALA A 227 5.56 -5.26 -37.02
CA ALA A 227 6.17 -6.60 -37.05
C ALA A 227 7.48 -6.73 -36.20
N ALA A 228 8.24 -5.65 -36.04
CA ALA A 228 9.46 -5.61 -35.25
C ALA A 228 9.21 -5.58 -33.73
N SER A 229 8.00 -5.24 -33.29
CA SER A 229 7.62 -5.18 -31.89
C SER A 229 7.23 -6.54 -31.36
N TYR A 230 8.01 -7.09 -30.41
CA TYR A 230 7.62 -8.32 -29.73
C TYR A 230 6.35 -8.09 -28.89
N THR A 231 6.26 -6.97 -28.20
CA THR A 231 5.06 -6.56 -27.46
C THR A 231 3.85 -6.54 -28.37
N GLY A 232 3.98 -5.94 -29.57
CA GLY A 232 2.92 -5.88 -30.58
C GLY A 232 2.46 -7.25 -31.06
N GLN A 233 3.39 -8.18 -31.34
CA GLN A 233 3.07 -9.55 -31.77
C GLN A 233 2.23 -10.31 -30.71
N TYR A 234 2.51 -10.12 -29.42
CA TYR A 234 1.72 -10.71 -28.34
C TYR A 234 0.40 -9.98 -28.16
N LEU A 235 0.41 -8.63 -28.23
CA LEU A 235 -0.77 -7.79 -28.04
C LEU A 235 -1.87 -8.10 -29.08
N LYS A 236 -1.49 -8.40 -30.29
CA LYS A 236 -2.41 -8.77 -31.39
C LYS A 236 -3.37 -9.91 -31.03
N LYS A 237 -2.93 -10.82 -30.14
CA LYS A 237 -3.76 -11.96 -29.67
C LYS A 237 -4.76 -11.54 -28.57
N TYR A 238 -4.58 -10.38 -27.98
CA TYR A 238 -5.40 -9.87 -26.87
C TYR A 238 -6.38 -8.77 -27.30
N LEU A 239 -6.19 -8.21 -28.50
CA LEU A 239 -7.05 -7.18 -29.07
C LEU A 239 -8.14 -7.75 -30.01
N THR A 240 -8.06 -9.05 -30.30
CA THR A 240 -9.09 -9.79 -31.07
C THR A 240 -10.08 -10.41 -30.09
#